data_76c694c255e139a7a578ba2773dcfc82
#
_entry.id   76c694c255e139a7a578ba2773dcfc82
#
_cell.length_a   1.000
_cell.length_b   1.000
_cell.length_c   1.000
_cell.angle_alpha   90.00
_cell.angle_beta   90.00
_cell.angle_gamma   90.00
#
_symmetry.space_group_name_H-M   'P 1'
#
loop_
_entity.id
_entity.type
_entity.pdbx_description
1 polymer ?
#
loop_
_entity_poly.entity_id
_entity_poly.type
_entity_poly.pdbx_seq_one_letter_code
_entity_poly.pdbx_strand_id
1 'polypeptide(L)'
;SIPPGTAINMFYYTYMLKCITTGINKSYVGYTNNLKLRLDKHNSNKGAKSTKGYKWILIYSKKFNSKNEAMSYEYNLKNDKTLRKKLLEKSNK
;
A
#
# COMPACT_ATOMS: atom_id res chain seq x y z
N SER A 1 -26.65 -2.47 -11.50
CA SER A 1 -27.09 -2.34 -10.13
C SER A 1 -26.85 -3.62 -9.36
N ILE A 2 -26.63 -3.48 -8.07
CA ILE A 2 -26.30 -4.62 -7.21
C ILE A 2 -27.59 -5.30 -6.79
N PRO A 3 -27.72 -6.64 -6.97
CA PRO A 3 -28.91 -7.32 -6.55
C PRO A 3 -29.17 -7.17 -5.04
N PRO A 4 -30.45 -7.06 -4.63
CA PRO A 4 -30.75 -7.03 -3.21
C PRO A 4 -30.19 -8.26 -2.51
N GLY A 5 -29.59 -8.05 -1.37
CA GLY A 5 -28.98 -9.12 -0.60
C GLY A 5 -27.55 -9.44 -0.95
N THR A 6 -26.99 -8.82 -2.00
CA THR A 6 -25.58 -8.95 -2.31
C THR A 6 -24.82 -7.91 -1.51
N ALA A 7 -24.12 -8.37 -0.49
CA ALA A 7 -23.25 -7.47 0.27
C ALA A 7 -22.04 -7.16 -0.58
N ILE A 8 -21.83 -5.88 -0.88
CA ILE A 8 -20.50 -5.47 -1.37
C ILE A 8 -19.61 -5.41 -0.15
N ASN A 9 -18.77 -6.40 -0.01
CA ASN A 9 -17.72 -6.34 0.98
C ASN A 9 -16.64 -5.43 0.43
N MET A 10 -16.78 -4.13 0.70
CA MET A 10 -15.70 -3.22 0.40
C MET A 10 -14.75 -3.22 1.57
N PHE A 11 -13.60 -3.81 1.33
CA PHE A 11 -12.51 -3.77 2.29
C PHE A 11 -11.53 -2.71 1.86
N TYR A 12 -10.80 -2.19 2.85
CA TYR A 12 -9.72 -1.25 2.61
C TYR A 12 -8.43 -1.88 3.10
N TYR A 13 -7.34 -1.50 2.50
CA TYR A 13 -6.02 -2.07 2.79
C TYR A 13 -5.03 -0.94 3.03
N THR A 14 -4.27 -1.06 4.12
CA THR A 14 -3.07 -0.27 4.27
C THR A 14 -1.93 -1.11 3.71
N TYR A 15 -1.08 -0.52 2.89
CA TYR A 15 -0.04 -1.26 2.21
C TYR A 15 1.29 -0.53 2.28
N MET A 16 2.36 -1.28 2.10
CA MET A 16 3.70 -0.73 2.01
C MET A 16 4.38 -1.27 0.75
N LEU A 17 4.96 -0.36 -0.01
CA LEU A 17 5.70 -0.68 -1.23
C LEU A 17 7.18 -0.48 -0.99
N LYS A 18 7.99 -1.30 -1.66
CA LYS A 18 9.44 -1.15 -1.69
C LYS A 18 9.86 -0.82 -3.10
N CYS A 19 10.73 0.18 -3.25
CA CYS A 19 11.31 0.52 -4.54
C CYS A 19 12.36 -0.53 -4.92
N ILE A 20 12.27 -1.05 -6.13
CA ILE A 20 13.22 -2.03 -6.66
C ILE A 20 14.09 -1.46 -7.76
N THR A 21 14.01 -0.16 -8.00
CA THR A 21 14.89 0.52 -8.95
C THR A 21 16.33 0.50 -8.40
N THR A 22 17.27 0.08 -9.22
CA THR A 22 18.68 -0.06 -8.83
C THR A 22 19.24 1.24 -8.27
N GLY A 23 19.86 1.15 -7.09
CA GLY A 23 20.50 2.30 -6.45
C GLY A 23 19.56 3.20 -5.67
N ILE A 24 18.27 2.87 -5.64
CA ILE A 24 17.25 3.67 -4.94
C ILE A 24 16.74 2.91 -3.73
N ASN A 25 16.84 3.53 -2.56
CA ASN A 25 16.35 2.94 -1.31
C ASN A 25 15.17 3.76 -0.81
N LYS A 26 13.97 3.42 -1.29
CA LYS A 26 12.74 4.12 -0.94
C LYS A 26 11.62 3.15 -0.59
N SER A 27 10.69 3.62 0.21
CA SER A 27 9.45 2.90 0.52
C SER A 27 8.28 3.86 0.46
N TYR A 28 7.09 3.31 0.30
CA TYR A 28 5.87 4.10 0.24
C TYR A 28 4.77 3.41 1.05
N VAL A 29 4.06 4.17 1.86
CA VAL A 29 2.92 3.66 2.64
C VAL A 29 1.67 4.39 2.18
N GLY A 30 0.61 3.63 1.92
CA GLY A 30 -0.66 4.20 1.51
C GLY A 30 -1.82 3.30 1.89
N TYR A 31 -3.03 3.70 1.48
CA TYR A 31 -4.20 2.84 1.64
C TYR A 31 -5.01 2.83 0.35
N THR A 32 -5.77 1.77 0.15
CA THR A 32 -6.57 1.60 -1.06
C THR A 32 -7.68 0.58 -0.83
N ASN A 33 -8.69 0.61 -1.67
CA ASN A 33 -9.70 -0.46 -1.71
C ASN A 33 -9.39 -1.53 -2.77
N ASN A 34 -8.31 -1.35 -3.52
CA ASN A 34 -7.90 -2.30 -4.56
C ASN A 34 -6.38 -2.30 -4.70
N LEU A 35 -5.72 -3.26 -4.04
CA LEU A 35 -4.26 -3.34 -4.01
C LEU A 35 -3.64 -3.49 -5.39
N LYS A 36 -4.18 -4.39 -6.21
CA LYS A 36 -3.62 -4.64 -7.53
C LYS A 36 -3.67 -3.41 -8.43
N LEU A 37 -4.82 -2.77 -8.47
CA LEU A 37 -5.00 -1.57 -9.29
C LEU A 37 -4.09 -0.44 -8.81
N ARG A 38 -3.96 -0.28 -7.50
CA ARG A 38 -3.12 0.77 -6.93
C ARG A 38 -1.65 0.54 -7.21
N LEU A 39 -1.20 -0.71 -7.09
CA LEU A 39 0.19 -1.06 -7.43
C LEU A 39 0.47 -0.79 -8.92
N ASP A 40 -0.46 -1.16 -9.79
CA ASP A 40 -0.34 -0.89 -11.22
C ASP A 40 -0.23 0.61 -11.49
N LYS A 41 -1.00 1.43 -10.78
CA LYS A 41 -0.92 2.89 -10.93
C LYS A 41 0.44 3.43 -10.50
N HIS A 42 0.97 2.95 -9.38
CA HIS A 42 2.31 3.37 -8.94
C HIS A 42 3.38 3.02 -9.97
N ASN A 43 3.31 1.82 -10.53
CA ASN A 43 4.29 1.35 -11.51
C ASN A 43 4.13 1.97 -12.90
N SER A 44 2.96 2.52 -13.20
CA SER A 44 2.71 3.20 -14.48
C SER A 44 2.83 4.72 -14.38
N ASN A 45 3.37 5.23 -13.29
CA ASN A 45 3.56 6.67 -13.03
C ASN A 45 2.24 7.45 -12.87
N LYS A 46 1.16 6.76 -12.55
CA LYS A 46 -0.16 7.35 -12.33
C LYS A 46 -0.56 7.37 -10.84
N GLY A 47 0.36 6.97 -9.97
CA GLY A 47 0.13 6.99 -8.54
C GLY A 47 0.53 8.32 -7.91
N ALA A 48 1.04 8.27 -6.69
CA ALA A 48 1.49 9.46 -5.98
C ALA A 48 2.71 10.08 -6.65
N LYS A 49 2.89 11.38 -6.46
CA LYS A 49 4.05 12.11 -7.01
C LYS A 49 5.36 11.47 -6.61
N SER A 50 5.46 11.04 -5.36
CA SER A 50 6.70 10.45 -4.81
C SER A 50 7.03 9.09 -5.40
N THR A 51 6.09 8.44 -6.10
CA THR A 51 6.33 7.12 -6.70
C THR A 51 6.63 7.17 -8.19
N LYS A 52 6.53 8.34 -8.80
CA LYS A 52 6.82 8.50 -10.23
C LYS A 52 8.28 8.22 -10.56
N GLY A 53 8.51 7.50 -11.66
CA GLY A 53 9.84 7.23 -12.15
C GLY A 53 10.53 6.03 -11.51
N TYR A 54 9.85 5.35 -10.59
CA TYR A 54 10.41 4.19 -9.89
C TYR A 54 9.56 2.96 -10.09
N LYS A 55 10.15 1.80 -9.88
CA LYS A 55 9.45 0.51 -9.88
C LYS A 55 9.23 0.05 -8.44
N TRP A 56 8.05 -0.50 -8.17
CA TRP A 56 7.61 -0.84 -6.82
C TRP A 56 7.11 -2.27 -6.73
N ILE A 57 7.34 -2.90 -5.58
CA ILE A 57 6.71 -4.18 -5.22
C ILE A 57 5.98 -4.02 -3.91
N LEU A 58 4.89 -4.77 -3.77
CA LEU A 58 4.13 -4.82 -2.53
C LEU A 58 4.83 -5.75 -1.55
N ILE A 59 5.20 -5.23 -0.38
CA ILE A 59 5.89 -6.02 0.65
C ILE A 59 5.04 -6.25 1.89
N TYR A 60 3.96 -5.50 2.06
CA TYR A 60 3.10 -5.63 3.22
C TYR A 60 1.73 -5.06 2.94
N SER A 61 0.70 -5.73 3.45
CA SER A 61 -0.65 -5.17 3.42
C SER A 61 -1.44 -5.68 4.62
N LYS A 62 -2.39 -4.87 5.07
CA LYS A 62 -3.31 -5.25 6.12
C LYS A 62 -4.71 -4.81 5.73
N LYS A 63 -5.67 -5.72 5.90
CA LYS A 63 -7.05 -5.55 5.51
C LYS A 63 -7.86 -4.93 6.65
N PHE A 64 -8.74 -4.00 6.30
CA PHE A 64 -9.63 -3.33 7.25
C PHE A 64 -11.05 -3.31 6.69
N ASN A 65 -12.03 -3.23 7.60
CA ASN A 65 -13.45 -3.19 7.23
C ASN A 65 -13.93 -1.77 6.89
N SER A 66 -13.13 -0.75 7.20
CA SER A 66 -13.53 0.62 6.93
C SER A 66 -12.34 1.45 6.46
N LYS A 67 -12.67 2.53 5.72
CA LYS A 67 -11.68 3.49 5.24
C LYS A 67 -10.96 4.17 6.42
N ASN A 68 -11.72 4.53 7.45
CA ASN A 68 -11.16 5.22 8.62
C ASN A 68 -10.10 4.39 9.33
N GLU A 69 -10.36 3.09 9.49
CA GLU A 69 -9.38 2.19 10.09
C GLU A 69 -8.10 2.09 9.26
N ALA A 70 -8.25 1.96 7.94
CA ALA A 70 -7.11 1.89 7.03
C ALA A 70 -6.30 3.18 7.07
N MET A 71 -6.96 4.33 7.08
CA MET A 71 -6.30 5.63 7.15
C MET A 71 -5.54 5.81 8.46
N SER A 72 -6.15 5.40 9.57
CA SER A 72 -5.54 5.46 10.90
C SER A 72 -4.27 4.61 10.95
N TYR A 73 -4.36 3.40 10.44
CA TYR A 73 -3.22 2.49 10.42
C TYR A 73 -2.12 3.01 9.48
N GLU A 74 -2.51 3.57 8.34
CA GLU A 74 -1.56 4.20 7.41
C GLU A 74 -0.76 5.30 8.11
N TYR A 75 -1.46 6.17 8.83
CA TYR A 75 -0.82 7.24 9.57
C TYR A 75 0.18 6.70 10.59
N ASN A 76 -0.23 5.69 11.35
CA ASN A 76 0.63 5.09 12.36
C ASN A 76 1.84 4.40 11.72
N LEU A 77 1.64 3.70 10.62
CA LEU A 77 2.74 3.02 9.93
C LEU A 77 3.73 4.03 9.34
N LYS A 78 3.25 5.13 8.78
CA LYS A 78 4.13 6.20 8.27
C LYS A 78 5.02 6.78 9.37
N ASN A 79 4.51 6.83 10.60
CA ASN A 79 5.25 7.40 11.72
C ASN A 79 6.02 6.35 12.54
N ASP A 80 5.85 5.08 12.22
CA ASP A 80 6.56 3.99 12.90
C ASP A 80 7.76 3.53 12.09
N LYS A 81 8.84 4.24 12.23
CA LYS A 81 10.08 3.97 11.51
C LYS A 81 10.64 2.59 11.81
N THR A 82 10.52 2.14 13.07
CA THR A 82 11.02 0.83 13.50
C THR A 82 10.27 -0.30 12.81
N LEU A 83 8.95 -0.21 12.75
CA LEU A 83 8.13 -1.22 12.10
C LEU A 83 8.41 -1.25 10.60
N ARG A 84 8.49 -0.10 9.95
CA ARG A 84 8.80 -0.03 8.51
C ARG A 84 10.14 -0.67 8.20
N LYS A 85 11.14 -0.42 9.05
CA LYS A 85 12.47 -1.03 8.89
C LYS A 85 12.39 -2.54 8.99
N LYS A 86 11.65 -3.07 9.95
CA LYS A 86 11.45 -4.52 10.10
C LYS A 86 10.78 -5.14 8.88
N LEU A 87 9.77 -4.47 8.34
CA LEU A 87 9.06 -4.95 7.15
C LEU A 87 9.99 -4.97 5.92
N LEU A 88 10.82 -3.95 5.77
CA LEU A 88 11.80 -3.90 4.68
C LEU A 88 12.84 -5.00 4.81
N GLU A 89 13.37 -5.23 5.99
CA GLU A 89 14.34 -6.30 6.25
C GLU A 89 13.75 -7.67 5.94
N LYS A 90 12.51 -7.89 6.35
CA LYS A 90 11.79 -9.14 6.11
C LYS A 90 11.60 -9.41 4.62
N SER A 91 11.41 -8.36 3.83
CA SER A 91 11.21 -8.47 2.39
C SER A 91 12.49 -8.79 1.62
N ASN A 92 13.65 -8.63 2.25
CA ASN A 92 14.94 -8.90 1.63
C ASN A 92 15.39 -10.37 1.73
N LYS A 93 14.56 -11.22 2.30
CA LYS A 93 14.85 -12.65 2.44
C LYS A 93 14.35 -13.46 1.26
#